data_7e48ae01363d6e6a0f13ae7fa205596f
#
_entry.id   7e48ae01363d6e6a0f13ae7fa205596f
#
_cell.length_a   1.000
_cell.length_b   1.000
_cell.length_c   1.000
_cell.angle_alpha   90.00
_cell.angle_beta   90.00
_cell.angle_gamma   90.00
#
_symmetry.space_group_name_H-M   'P 1'
#
loop_
_entity.id
_entity.type
_entity.pdbx_description
1 polymer ?
#
loop_
_entity_poly.entity_id
_entity_poly.type
_entity_poly.pdbx_seq_one_letter_code
_entity_poly.pdbx_strand_id
1 'polypeptide(L)'
;MSTMMKSDLIQVDQALESFRDSGFDLPTAVGEVVDNSIQAKAQNVNITTIKSKDKKKIEKICFADDGAGIDPNILASVLKMGFGTRYNQRNGIGRFGVGLKLATLSQARRIDVYTRPLGTNEYYHTYLDLNKVIHDEQRFLEAKQIKSFPQEYSEILKNTNGEEFQSGTLIIWSDVDRLTEGGKYGSSLKEKEAELMKFLARSYRKFIDKGLNLTLDGKKITLHDPLFLMENPRATKVLGEDLRATEIESTKISIDGNEVEVIVSLLPEKVRLKKGEGGLGGQGSPYKDLYIPDNQGRISILRHGREIYYDIIPRILPEGVDVVDRFIGIEVSFPAALDEYFQVRNVKRGAQPVDKLYREIKNFLKKPVELARTQIRTLWATEDHKERANSDDRTPAFKAVAKVEESSPKGKGGYNLNENEEKKKIEDVLDEVGLTDDQKDKVSQQLESQIKEQAITIIDANWPGKELMDISHLNSKAIVKINRKHPFIKEIYEPIKGLADSDGKNIEPYELVRLARKVESAIDVLFMAYAKAENMHQDPEDAYSELRSYWGQFTASYVRELLKQLGEKASR
;
A
#
# COMPACT_ATOMS: atom_id res chain seq x y z
N MET A 1 -45.31 20.75 51.10
CA MET A 1 -44.34 19.66 50.95
C MET A 1 -43.89 19.62 49.51
N SER A 2 -42.69 19.99 49.22
CA SER A 2 -42.14 19.91 47.83
C SER A 2 -41.94 18.44 47.48
N THR A 3 -42.67 17.93 46.52
CA THR A 3 -42.50 16.57 46.00
C THR A 3 -41.20 16.55 45.22
N MET A 4 -40.10 16.05 45.81
CA MET A 4 -38.87 15.79 45.06
C MET A 4 -39.16 14.76 43.97
N MET A 5 -39.15 15.18 42.72
CA MET A 5 -39.13 14.26 41.58
C MET A 5 -37.72 13.63 41.51
N LYS A 6 -37.64 12.30 41.64
CA LYS A 6 -36.42 11.51 41.46
C LYS A 6 -36.50 10.91 40.04
N SER A 7 -35.41 11.01 39.30
CA SER A 7 -35.20 10.34 38.01
C SER A 7 -33.95 9.51 38.07
N ASP A 8 -33.95 8.37 37.40
CA ASP A 8 -32.73 7.56 37.25
C ASP A 8 -31.68 8.30 36.44
N LEU A 9 -30.41 8.18 36.83
CA LEU A 9 -29.28 8.81 36.11
C LEU A 9 -29.10 8.21 34.71
N ILE A 10 -29.48 6.96 34.50
CA ILE A 10 -29.30 6.23 33.24
C ILE A 10 -30.54 5.40 32.96
N GLN A 11 -31.11 5.59 31.77
CA GLN A 11 -32.11 4.70 31.22
C GLN A 11 -31.36 3.61 30.45
N VAL A 12 -31.31 2.40 31.02
CA VAL A 12 -30.41 1.32 30.63
C VAL A 12 -30.67 0.83 29.21
N ASP A 13 -31.92 0.63 28.83
CA ASP A 13 -32.32 0.18 27.50
C ASP A 13 -31.91 1.15 26.40
N GLN A 14 -32.17 2.44 26.57
CA GLN A 14 -31.79 3.49 25.63
C GLN A 14 -30.29 3.70 25.57
N ALA A 15 -29.60 3.60 26.73
CA ALA A 15 -28.15 3.69 26.77
C ALA A 15 -27.50 2.53 25.99
N LEU A 16 -27.98 1.30 26.19
CA LEU A 16 -27.47 0.13 25.47
C LEU A 16 -27.75 0.19 23.95
N GLU A 17 -28.95 0.66 23.54
CA GLU A 17 -29.24 0.90 22.11
C GLU A 17 -28.32 1.98 21.51
N SER A 18 -28.06 3.08 22.22
CA SER A 18 -27.15 4.12 21.75
C SER A 18 -25.70 3.63 21.58
N PHE A 19 -25.28 2.69 22.41
CA PHE A 19 -23.95 2.08 22.31
C PHE A 19 -23.75 1.21 21.07
N ARG A 20 -24.83 0.77 20.42
CA ARG A 20 -24.76 0.05 19.15
C ARG A 20 -24.11 0.87 18.02
N ASP A 21 -24.21 2.20 18.10
CA ASP A 21 -23.62 3.12 17.13
C ASP A 21 -22.27 3.68 17.60
N SER A 22 -21.56 2.96 18.46
CA SER A 22 -20.26 3.33 19.01
C SER A 22 -19.08 3.38 18.00
N GLY A 23 -19.38 3.15 16.71
CA GLY A 23 -18.40 3.29 15.62
C GLY A 23 -17.52 2.06 15.35
N PHE A 24 -17.82 0.90 15.95
CA PHE A 24 -17.20 -0.36 15.58
C PHE A 24 -17.71 -0.86 14.23
N ASP A 25 -16.79 -1.22 13.33
CA ASP A 25 -17.07 -2.09 12.19
C ASP A 25 -16.82 -3.55 12.56
N LEU A 26 -17.13 -4.48 11.65
CA LEU A 26 -16.94 -5.90 11.90
C LEU A 26 -15.49 -6.27 12.22
N PRO A 27 -14.46 -5.84 11.46
CA PRO A 27 -13.07 -6.18 11.77
C PRO A 27 -12.62 -5.71 13.15
N THR A 28 -12.91 -4.48 13.53
CA THR A 28 -12.52 -3.93 14.84
C THR A 28 -13.31 -4.55 15.98
N ALA A 29 -14.58 -4.87 15.77
CA ALA A 29 -15.40 -5.57 16.76
C ALA A 29 -14.88 -6.99 17.03
N VAL A 30 -14.56 -7.76 15.98
CA VAL A 30 -13.93 -9.09 16.09
C VAL A 30 -12.57 -8.97 16.78
N GLY A 31 -11.81 -7.93 16.44
CA GLY A 31 -10.51 -7.66 17.05
C GLY A 31 -10.55 -7.52 18.58
N GLU A 32 -11.61 -6.93 19.16
CA GLU A 32 -11.75 -6.83 20.61
C GLU A 32 -11.89 -8.20 21.29
N VAL A 33 -12.52 -9.16 20.64
CA VAL A 33 -12.61 -10.54 21.15
C VAL A 33 -11.26 -11.23 21.08
N VAL A 34 -10.58 -11.15 19.94
CA VAL A 34 -9.24 -11.74 19.74
C VAL A 34 -8.23 -11.13 20.71
N ASP A 35 -8.29 -9.81 20.96
CA ASP A 35 -7.45 -9.14 21.94
C ASP A 35 -7.64 -9.74 23.34
N ASN A 36 -8.88 -10.08 23.74
CA ASN A 36 -9.17 -10.73 25.02
C ASN A 36 -8.61 -12.16 25.08
N SER A 37 -8.73 -12.93 24.01
CA SER A 37 -8.16 -14.27 23.91
C SER A 37 -6.63 -14.26 24.05
N ILE A 38 -5.95 -13.30 23.39
CA ILE A 38 -4.49 -13.10 23.53
C ILE A 38 -4.13 -12.72 24.97
N GLN A 39 -4.92 -11.87 25.61
CA GLN A 39 -4.71 -11.49 27.02
C GLN A 39 -4.91 -12.68 27.99
N ALA A 40 -5.80 -13.62 27.63
CA ALA A 40 -5.98 -14.89 28.33
C ALA A 40 -4.88 -15.92 28.02
N LYS A 41 -3.86 -15.53 27.23
CA LYS A 41 -2.73 -16.38 26.81
C LYS A 41 -3.15 -17.57 25.95
N ALA A 42 -4.20 -17.41 25.16
CA ALA A 42 -4.62 -18.41 24.19
C ALA A 42 -3.53 -18.67 23.13
N GLN A 43 -3.37 -19.92 22.76
CA GLN A 43 -2.54 -20.35 21.63
C GLN A 43 -3.38 -20.60 20.39
N ASN A 44 -4.64 -20.98 20.57
CA ASN A 44 -5.60 -21.20 19.49
C ASN A 44 -6.81 -20.28 19.66
N VAL A 45 -7.18 -19.58 18.60
CA VAL A 45 -8.41 -18.78 18.53
C VAL A 45 -9.15 -19.14 17.25
N ASN A 46 -10.32 -19.72 17.41
CA ASN A 46 -11.16 -20.15 16.30
C ASN A 46 -12.38 -19.21 16.17
N ILE A 47 -12.57 -18.61 15.00
CA ILE A 47 -13.70 -17.76 14.66
C ILE A 47 -14.55 -18.49 13.63
N THR A 48 -15.87 -18.55 13.84
CA THR A 48 -16.80 -19.19 12.90
C THR A 48 -18.03 -18.34 12.71
N THR A 49 -18.41 -18.12 11.43
CA THR A 49 -19.65 -17.45 11.05
C THR A 49 -20.73 -18.47 10.72
N ILE A 50 -21.91 -18.34 11.32
CA ILE A 50 -23.07 -19.15 11.01
C ILE A 50 -24.02 -18.31 10.16
N LYS A 51 -24.24 -18.76 8.92
CA LYS A 51 -25.09 -18.07 7.94
C LYS A 51 -26.50 -18.62 7.95
N SER A 52 -27.47 -17.78 7.58
CA SER A 52 -28.86 -18.18 7.30
C SER A 52 -28.91 -19.25 6.20
N LYS A 53 -30.04 -19.97 6.13
CA LYS A 53 -30.23 -21.06 5.14
C LYS A 53 -30.05 -20.57 3.69
N ASP A 54 -30.44 -19.35 3.39
CA ASP A 54 -30.27 -18.72 2.06
C ASP A 54 -28.88 -18.08 1.86
N LYS A 55 -28.00 -18.15 2.87
CA LYS A 55 -26.65 -17.56 2.90
C LYS A 55 -26.60 -16.04 2.71
N LYS A 56 -27.71 -15.34 2.88
CA LYS A 56 -27.80 -13.88 2.71
C LYS A 56 -27.58 -13.10 3.99
N LYS A 57 -27.44 -13.77 5.12
CA LYS A 57 -27.24 -13.14 6.43
C LYS A 57 -26.28 -13.98 7.26
N ILE A 58 -25.43 -13.32 8.05
CA ILE A 58 -24.74 -13.96 9.17
C ILE A 58 -25.66 -13.87 10.37
N GLU A 59 -26.06 -15.00 10.92
CA GLU A 59 -26.97 -15.08 12.07
C GLU A 59 -26.23 -15.12 13.39
N LYS A 60 -25.05 -15.81 13.40
CA LYS A 60 -24.20 -15.89 14.59
C LYS A 60 -22.73 -15.74 14.21
N ILE A 61 -21.93 -15.21 15.14
CA ILE A 61 -20.46 -15.27 15.09
C ILE A 61 -19.99 -15.91 16.39
N CYS A 62 -19.22 -16.97 16.27
CA CYS A 62 -18.71 -17.75 17.39
C CYS A 62 -17.20 -17.59 17.49
N PHE A 63 -16.70 -17.42 18.70
CA PHE A 63 -15.29 -17.29 19.02
C PHE A 63 -14.94 -18.30 20.10
N ALA A 64 -13.96 -19.15 19.85
CA ALA A 64 -13.47 -20.11 20.83
C ALA A 64 -11.97 -19.93 21.01
N ASP A 65 -11.52 -19.86 22.26
CA ASP A 65 -10.11 -19.81 22.61
C ASP A 65 -9.74 -20.86 23.68
N ASP A 66 -8.48 -21.28 23.69
CA ASP A 66 -7.89 -22.21 24.65
C ASP A 66 -7.14 -21.50 25.78
N GLY A 67 -7.48 -20.23 26.05
CA GLY A 67 -6.84 -19.44 27.10
C GLY A 67 -7.16 -19.91 28.52
N ALA A 68 -6.81 -19.10 29.50
CA ALA A 68 -7.01 -19.43 30.93
C ALA A 68 -8.49 -19.51 31.36
N GLY A 69 -9.42 -19.14 30.48
CA GLY A 69 -10.84 -18.99 30.86
C GLY A 69 -11.07 -17.79 31.75
N ILE A 70 -12.28 -17.68 32.31
CA ILE A 70 -12.73 -16.57 33.15
C ILE A 70 -13.05 -17.09 34.54
N ASP A 71 -12.56 -16.40 35.59
CA ASP A 71 -12.87 -16.70 36.98
C ASP A 71 -14.40 -16.60 37.20
N PRO A 72 -15.06 -17.64 37.75
CA PRO A 72 -16.49 -17.66 38.00
C PRO A 72 -17.00 -16.48 38.86
N ASN A 73 -16.17 -15.99 39.77
CA ASN A 73 -16.50 -14.88 40.68
C ASN A 73 -16.71 -13.55 39.94
N ILE A 74 -16.11 -13.38 38.77
CA ILE A 74 -16.22 -12.16 37.98
C ILE A 74 -17.04 -12.37 36.70
N LEU A 75 -17.43 -13.60 36.37
CA LEU A 75 -18.06 -13.95 35.09
C LEU A 75 -19.34 -13.12 34.84
N ALA A 76 -20.24 -12.99 35.81
CA ALA A 76 -21.41 -12.13 35.66
C ALA A 76 -21.04 -10.67 35.38
N SER A 77 -19.93 -10.20 35.93
CA SER A 77 -19.49 -8.82 35.79
C SER A 77 -18.80 -8.52 34.45
N VAL A 78 -18.30 -9.54 33.71
CA VAL A 78 -17.57 -9.29 32.45
C VAL A 78 -18.45 -8.63 31.37
N LEU A 79 -19.77 -8.78 31.45
CA LEU A 79 -20.75 -8.12 30.58
C LEU A 79 -21.30 -6.80 31.14
N LYS A 80 -20.96 -6.45 32.39
CA LYS A 80 -21.40 -5.19 33.03
C LYS A 80 -20.67 -4.01 32.40
N MET A 81 -21.40 -2.96 31.99
CA MET A 81 -20.81 -1.74 31.47
C MET A 81 -19.91 -1.06 32.51
N GLY A 82 -18.71 -0.63 32.08
CA GLY A 82 -17.72 -0.02 32.96
C GLY A 82 -16.92 -1.01 33.83
N PHE A 83 -17.24 -2.30 33.82
CA PHE A 83 -16.44 -3.29 34.52
C PHE A 83 -15.24 -3.72 33.67
N GLY A 84 -14.07 -3.67 34.27
CA GLY A 84 -12.83 -4.19 33.69
C GLY A 84 -11.86 -4.58 34.78
N THR A 85 -11.37 -5.81 34.75
CA THR A 85 -10.40 -6.33 35.74
C THR A 85 -9.07 -5.57 35.73
N ARG A 86 -8.80 -4.83 34.66
CA ARG A 86 -7.58 -4.05 34.41
C ARG A 86 -7.83 -2.56 34.20
N TYR A 87 -8.95 -2.04 34.73
CA TYR A 87 -9.26 -0.62 34.61
C TYR A 87 -8.11 0.20 35.24
N ASN A 88 -7.52 1.13 34.47
CA ASN A 88 -6.31 1.90 34.80
C ASN A 88 -4.98 1.11 34.93
N GLN A 89 -4.92 -0.18 34.65
CA GLN A 89 -3.63 -0.86 34.49
C GLN A 89 -3.07 -0.57 33.06
N ARG A 90 -1.92 0.10 33.01
CA ARG A 90 -1.26 0.47 31.72
C ARG A 90 -0.46 -0.69 31.10
N ASN A 91 -0.68 -1.93 31.56
CA ASN A 91 0.02 -3.12 31.10
C ASN A 91 -0.94 -4.04 30.34
N GLY A 92 -0.89 -4.07 29.00
CA GLY A 92 -1.68 -4.99 28.18
C GLY A 92 -2.38 -4.32 26.98
N ILE A 93 -3.05 -5.13 26.17
CA ILE A 93 -3.69 -4.71 24.90
C ILE A 93 -4.99 -3.94 25.16
N GLY A 94 -5.76 -4.27 26.21
CA GLY A 94 -7.02 -3.61 26.57
C GLY A 94 -6.85 -2.52 27.65
N ARG A 95 -7.56 -1.39 27.50
CA ARG A 95 -7.46 -0.23 28.39
C ARG A 95 -8.72 0.04 29.23
N PHE A 96 -9.91 -0.07 28.63
CA PHE A 96 -11.12 0.60 29.14
C PHE A 96 -12.18 -0.35 29.71
N GLY A 97 -12.05 -1.67 29.60
CA GLY A 97 -13.01 -2.65 30.11
C GLY A 97 -14.41 -2.62 29.46
N VAL A 98 -14.59 -1.88 28.38
CA VAL A 98 -15.86 -1.74 27.66
C VAL A 98 -15.82 -2.34 26.25
N GLY A 99 -14.65 -2.67 25.73
CA GLY A 99 -14.44 -3.07 24.34
C GLY A 99 -15.31 -4.23 23.90
N LEU A 100 -15.29 -5.36 24.62
CA LEU A 100 -16.11 -6.55 24.30
C LEU A 100 -17.60 -6.21 24.17
N LYS A 101 -18.16 -5.43 25.13
CA LYS A 101 -19.58 -5.12 25.19
C LYS A 101 -19.99 -4.22 24.03
N LEU A 102 -19.26 -3.14 23.80
CA LEU A 102 -19.53 -2.20 22.72
C LEU A 102 -19.33 -2.87 21.35
N ALA A 103 -18.27 -3.67 21.20
CA ALA A 103 -18.02 -4.45 20.01
C ALA A 103 -19.18 -5.41 19.69
N THR A 104 -19.61 -6.19 20.69
CA THR A 104 -20.76 -7.10 20.51
C THR A 104 -22.02 -6.35 20.15
N LEU A 105 -22.42 -5.35 20.93
CA LEU A 105 -23.65 -4.59 20.72
C LEU A 105 -23.66 -3.88 19.36
N SER A 106 -22.50 -3.51 18.84
CA SER A 106 -22.40 -2.91 17.50
C SER A 106 -22.75 -3.87 16.36
N GLN A 107 -22.68 -5.19 16.58
CA GLN A 107 -22.89 -6.21 15.55
C GLN A 107 -24.10 -7.10 15.83
N ALA A 108 -24.42 -7.37 17.10
CA ALA A 108 -25.41 -8.34 17.53
C ALA A 108 -26.27 -7.80 18.68
N ARG A 109 -27.42 -8.40 18.90
CA ARG A 109 -28.33 -8.05 20.01
C ARG A 109 -28.16 -8.94 21.23
N ARG A 110 -27.45 -10.08 21.07
CA ARG A 110 -27.21 -11.01 22.19
C ARG A 110 -25.76 -11.50 22.18
N ILE A 111 -25.17 -11.61 23.38
CA ILE A 111 -23.90 -12.27 23.66
C ILE A 111 -24.09 -13.34 24.71
N ASP A 112 -23.61 -14.54 24.42
CA ASP A 112 -23.44 -15.61 25.38
C ASP A 112 -21.94 -15.82 25.60
N VAL A 113 -21.54 -15.99 26.87
CA VAL A 113 -20.16 -16.24 27.28
C VAL A 113 -20.12 -17.52 28.10
N TYR A 114 -19.51 -18.55 27.54
CA TYR A 114 -19.24 -19.82 28.19
C TYR A 114 -17.75 -19.88 28.54
N THR A 115 -17.41 -20.44 29.69
CA THR A 115 -16.01 -20.56 30.09
C THR A 115 -15.73 -21.83 30.88
N ARG A 116 -14.52 -22.37 30.70
CA ARG A 116 -13.92 -23.40 31.52
C ARG A 116 -12.59 -22.84 32.06
N PRO A 117 -12.52 -22.51 33.37
CA PRO A 117 -11.28 -21.99 33.93
C PRO A 117 -10.15 -23.01 33.91
N LEU A 118 -8.92 -22.55 33.72
CA LEU A 118 -7.74 -23.37 33.70
C LEU A 118 -7.58 -24.15 35.03
N GLY A 119 -7.27 -25.44 34.93
CA GLY A 119 -7.09 -26.32 36.08
C GLY A 119 -8.39 -26.82 36.70
N THR A 120 -9.55 -26.57 36.07
CA THR A 120 -10.86 -27.08 36.53
C THR A 120 -11.55 -27.93 35.48
N ASN A 121 -12.54 -28.73 35.94
CA ASN A 121 -13.48 -29.42 35.03
C ASN A 121 -14.87 -28.80 35.10
N GLU A 122 -14.97 -27.58 35.57
CA GLU A 122 -16.22 -26.88 35.75
C GLU A 122 -16.48 -25.90 34.61
N TYR A 123 -17.72 -25.81 34.18
CA TYR A 123 -18.14 -24.94 33.10
C TYR A 123 -19.15 -23.92 33.62
N TYR A 124 -19.05 -22.71 33.11
CA TYR A 124 -19.91 -21.61 33.53
C TYR A 124 -20.41 -20.83 32.33
N HIS A 125 -21.57 -20.20 32.48
CA HIS A 125 -22.22 -19.42 31.45
C HIS A 125 -22.83 -18.14 32.01
N THR A 126 -22.72 -17.07 31.25
CA THR A 126 -23.45 -15.80 31.42
C THR A 126 -23.88 -15.26 30.07
N TYR A 127 -24.90 -14.41 30.04
CA TYR A 127 -25.35 -13.78 28.80
C TYR A 127 -25.91 -12.38 29.05
N LEU A 128 -25.95 -11.57 27.99
CA LEU A 128 -26.69 -10.32 27.89
C LEU A 128 -27.53 -10.38 26.60
N ASP A 129 -28.85 -10.15 26.75
CA ASP A 129 -29.81 -10.11 25.65
C ASP A 129 -30.51 -8.75 25.64
N LEU A 130 -30.17 -7.92 24.65
CA LEU A 130 -30.68 -6.56 24.53
C LEU A 130 -32.20 -6.52 24.36
N ASN A 131 -32.77 -7.49 23.65
CA ASN A 131 -34.22 -7.57 23.49
C ASN A 131 -34.91 -7.82 24.84
N LYS A 132 -34.34 -8.71 25.66
CA LYS A 132 -34.85 -8.96 27.02
C LYS A 132 -34.70 -7.75 27.94
N VAL A 133 -33.57 -7.00 27.81
CA VAL A 133 -33.38 -5.76 28.59
C VAL A 133 -34.46 -4.72 28.22
N ILE A 134 -34.70 -4.53 26.92
CA ILE A 134 -35.74 -3.59 26.44
C ILE A 134 -37.14 -3.95 26.92
N HIS A 135 -37.49 -5.23 27.02
CA HIS A 135 -38.78 -5.71 27.50
C HIS A 135 -38.81 -5.91 29.02
N ASP A 136 -37.80 -5.46 29.76
CA ASP A 136 -37.73 -5.58 31.23
C ASP A 136 -37.64 -7.04 31.75
N GLU A 137 -37.30 -7.99 30.87
CA GLU A 137 -37.16 -9.42 31.18
C GLU A 137 -35.75 -9.79 31.71
N GLN A 138 -34.75 -8.94 31.48
CA GLN A 138 -33.39 -9.11 32.01
C GLN A 138 -32.94 -7.85 32.72
N ARG A 139 -32.97 -7.84 34.05
CA ARG A 139 -32.55 -6.73 34.90
C ARG A 139 -31.15 -6.94 35.49
N PHE A 140 -30.67 -8.19 35.53
CA PHE A 140 -29.42 -8.57 36.18
C PHE A 140 -28.60 -9.48 35.24
N LEU A 141 -27.28 -9.42 35.42
CA LEU A 141 -26.35 -10.37 34.82
C LEU A 141 -26.10 -11.48 35.82
N GLU A 142 -26.34 -12.72 35.43
CA GLU A 142 -26.16 -13.91 36.24
C GLU A 142 -25.12 -14.84 35.62
N ALA A 143 -24.26 -15.44 36.46
CA ALA A 143 -23.42 -16.55 36.06
C ALA A 143 -23.96 -17.86 36.61
N LYS A 144 -24.05 -18.88 35.77
CA LYS A 144 -24.57 -20.21 36.14
C LYS A 144 -23.53 -21.28 35.82
N GLN A 145 -23.35 -22.23 36.75
CA GLN A 145 -22.60 -23.44 36.44
C GLN A 145 -23.42 -24.31 35.50
N ILE A 146 -22.78 -24.89 34.50
CA ILE A 146 -23.36 -25.75 33.49
C ILE A 146 -22.59 -27.09 33.41
N LYS A 147 -23.10 -28.08 32.71
CA LYS A 147 -22.46 -29.42 32.62
C LYS A 147 -21.29 -29.45 31.62
N SER A 148 -21.40 -28.74 30.51
CA SER A 148 -20.42 -28.69 29.44
C SER A 148 -20.69 -27.50 28.54
N PHE A 149 -19.77 -27.18 27.62
CA PHE A 149 -20.06 -26.32 26.48
C PHE A 149 -21.21 -26.90 25.64
N PRO A 150 -22.01 -26.06 24.92
CA PRO A 150 -23.03 -26.55 24.03
C PRO A 150 -22.44 -27.43 22.93
N GLN A 151 -22.98 -28.62 22.73
CA GLN A 151 -22.44 -29.65 21.83
C GLN A 151 -22.40 -29.19 20.36
N GLU A 152 -23.29 -28.28 19.95
CA GLU A 152 -23.31 -27.72 18.60
C GLU A 152 -22.05 -26.94 18.20
N TYR A 153 -21.24 -26.53 19.19
CA TYR A 153 -19.99 -25.78 18.99
C TYR A 153 -18.73 -26.62 19.29
N SER A 154 -18.83 -27.95 19.45
CA SER A 154 -17.70 -28.83 19.79
C SER A 154 -16.56 -28.75 18.77
N GLU A 155 -16.86 -28.56 17.49
CA GLU A 155 -15.84 -28.51 16.43
C GLU A 155 -14.93 -27.28 16.52
N ILE A 156 -15.46 -26.14 16.99
CA ILE A 156 -14.65 -24.92 17.14
C ILE A 156 -13.84 -24.89 18.44
N LEU A 157 -14.12 -25.81 19.37
CA LEU A 157 -13.44 -25.97 20.66
C LEU A 157 -12.25 -26.96 20.56
N LYS A 158 -11.66 -27.09 19.37
CA LYS A 158 -10.53 -27.99 19.09
C LYS A 158 -9.34 -27.20 18.59
N ASN A 159 -8.15 -27.69 18.94
CA ASN A 159 -6.91 -27.19 18.37
C ASN A 159 -6.70 -27.73 16.93
N THR A 160 -5.59 -27.35 16.30
CA THR A 160 -5.23 -27.79 14.95
C THR A 160 -4.99 -29.30 14.84
N ASN A 161 -4.73 -29.99 15.94
CA ASN A 161 -4.55 -31.44 15.99
C ASN A 161 -5.87 -32.19 16.19
N GLY A 162 -7.00 -31.48 16.33
CA GLY A 162 -8.31 -32.05 16.61
C GLY A 162 -8.56 -32.38 18.09
N GLU A 163 -7.68 -31.94 19.02
CA GLU A 163 -7.83 -32.14 20.45
C GLU A 163 -8.72 -31.05 21.05
N GLU A 164 -9.60 -31.44 22.00
CA GLU A 164 -10.50 -30.50 22.67
C GLU A 164 -9.74 -29.56 23.62
N PHE A 165 -10.18 -28.32 23.67
CA PHE A 165 -9.63 -27.33 24.60
C PHE A 165 -9.84 -27.75 26.07
N GLN A 166 -8.77 -27.76 26.84
CA GLN A 166 -8.80 -28.15 28.25
C GLN A 166 -9.22 -27.01 29.18
N SER A 167 -9.14 -25.78 28.72
CA SER A 167 -9.63 -24.55 29.33
C SER A 167 -9.95 -23.55 28.24
N GLY A 168 -10.58 -22.43 28.57
CA GLY A 168 -10.80 -21.36 27.62
C GLY A 168 -12.18 -20.75 27.67
N THR A 169 -12.50 -20.00 26.61
CA THR A 169 -13.76 -19.25 26.52
C THR A 169 -14.41 -19.48 25.16
N LEU A 170 -15.74 -19.66 25.16
CA LEU A 170 -16.58 -19.65 23.98
C LEU A 170 -17.52 -18.44 24.06
N ILE A 171 -17.38 -17.51 23.13
CA ILE A 171 -18.26 -16.33 23.00
C ILE A 171 -19.13 -16.52 21.75
N ILE A 172 -20.44 -16.27 21.89
CA ILE A 172 -21.39 -16.37 20.79
C ILE A 172 -22.14 -15.07 20.68
N TRP A 173 -22.03 -14.41 19.54
CA TRP A 173 -22.88 -13.31 19.13
C TRP A 173 -24.07 -13.87 18.37
N SER A 174 -25.27 -13.66 18.89
CA SER A 174 -26.53 -14.09 18.27
C SER A 174 -27.37 -12.88 17.92
N ASP A 175 -28.39 -13.07 17.08
CA ASP A 175 -29.19 -11.96 16.54
C ASP A 175 -28.31 -10.89 15.89
N VAL A 176 -27.39 -11.34 15.03
CA VAL A 176 -26.56 -10.47 14.21
C VAL A 176 -27.45 -9.81 13.17
N ASP A 177 -27.72 -8.52 13.32
CA ASP A 177 -28.72 -7.79 12.52
C ASP A 177 -28.11 -6.79 11.52
N ARG A 178 -26.78 -6.62 11.53
CA ARG A 178 -26.07 -5.66 10.66
C ARG A 178 -25.28 -6.30 9.52
N LEU A 179 -25.28 -7.63 9.42
CA LEU A 179 -24.49 -8.38 8.44
C LEU A 179 -25.42 -9.14 7.48
N THR A 180 -25.95 -8.41 6.51
CA THR A 180 -26.79 -8.93 5.43
C THR A 180 -26.17 -8.65 4.07
N GLU A 181 -26.41 -9.56 3.10
CA GLU A 181 -26.02 -9.38 1.72
C GLU A 181 -26.67 -8.13 1.13
N GLY A 182 -25.89 -7.29 0.48
CA GLY A 182 -26.37 -6.04 -0.08
C GLY A 182 -26.71 -4.95 0.94
N GLY A 183 -26.67 -5.17 2.23
CA GLY A 183 -27.01 -4.28 3.36
C GLY A 183 -27.10 -2.77 3.06
N LYS A 184 -27.17 -1.92 4.05
CA LYS A 184 -27.35 -0.46 3.90
C LYS A 184 -26.38 0.22 2.90
N TYR A 185 -25.20 -0.40 2.66
CA TYR A 185 -24.12 0.16 1.82
C TYR A 185 -23.74 -0.73 0.62
N GLY A 186 -24.54 -1.73 0.27
CA GLY A 186 -24.32 -2.55 -0.92
C GLY A 186 -23.19 -3.57 -0.86
N SER A 187 -22.43 -3.67 0.24
CA SER A 187 -21.32 -4.61 0.38
C SER A 187 -21.79 -6.06 0.43
N SER A 188 -21.10 -6.97 -0.26
CA SER A 188 -21.37 -8.40 -0.15
C SER A 188 -20.79 -8.98 1.14
N LEU A 189 -21.38 -10.06 1.64
CA LEU A 189 -20.84 -10.78 2.80
C LEU A 189 -19.43 -11.32 2.49
N LYS A 190 -19.18 -11.73 1.25
CA LYS A 190 -17.87 -12.20 0.80
C LYS A 190 -16.79 -11.12 0.89
N GLU A 191 -17.14 -9.87 0.56
CA GLU A 191 -16.23 -8.73 0.71
C GLU A 191 -15.92 -8.44 2.18
N LYS A 192 -16.94 -8.48 3.05
CA LYS A 192 -16.77 -8.31 4.50
C LYS A 192 -15.90 -9.41 5.13
N GLU A 193 -16.08 -10.67 4.70
CA GLU A 193 -15.23 -11.79 5.13
C GLU A 193 -13.77 -11.61 4.65
N ALA A 194 -13.57 -11.14 3.41
CA ALA A 194 -12.24 -10.87 2.88
C ALA A 194 -11.56 -9.70 3.62
N GLU A 195 -12.30 -8.65 3.93
CA GLU A 195 -11.82 -7.51 4.73
C GLU A 195 -11.42 -7.95 6.15
N LEU A 196 -12.27 -8.77 6.80
CA LEU A 196 -11.98 -9.34 8.11
C LEU A 196 -10.71 -10.20 8.08
N MET A 197 -10.57 -11.05 7.06
CA MET A 197 -9.38 -11.89 6.88
C MET A 197 -8.11 -11.05 6.73
N LYS A 198 -8.16 -9.99 5.90
CA LYS A 198 -7.03 -9.06 5.73
C LYS A 198 -6.68 -8.35 7.05
N PHE A 199 -7.68 -7.86 7.76
CA PHE A 199 -7.50 -7.19 9.03
C PHE A 199 -6.83 -8.11 10.06
N LEU A 200 -7.34 -9.33 10.25
CA LEU A 200 -6.79 -10.29 11.21
C LEU A 200 -5.34 -10.68 10.85
N ALA A 201 -5.08 -10.94 9.57
CA ALA A 201 -3.75 -11.30 9.07
C ALA A 201 -2.70 -10.21 9.37
N ARG A 202 -3.08 -8.93 9.23
CA ARG A 202 -2.18 -7.79 9.43
C ARG A 202 -2.09 -7.38 10.90
N SER A 203 -3.25 -7.20 11.57
CA SER A 203 -3.29 -6.65 12.92
C SER A 203 -2.67 -7.57 13.97
N TYR A 204 -2.69 -8.88 13.71
CA TYR A 204 -2.15 -9.90 14.61
C TYR A 204 -0.86 -10.56 14.11
N ARG A 205 -0.22 -10.01 13.06
CA ARG A 205 0.99 -10.57 12.43
C ARG A 205 2.09 -10.94 13.43
N LYS A 206 2.37 -10.06 14.41
CA LYS A 206 3.41 -10.29 15.44
C LYS A 206 3.04 -11.41 16.41
N PHE A 207 1.76 -11.69 16.60
CA PHE A 207 1.28 -12.79 17.47
C PHE A 207 1.24 -14.10 16.68
N ILE A 208 0.79 -14.07 15.43
CA ILE A 208 0.78 -15.24 14.53
C ILE A 208 2.22 -15.73 14.32
N ASP A 209 3.16 -14.83 14.12
CA ASP A 209 4.59 -15.13 14.01
C ASP A 209 5.16 -15.81 15.27
N LYS A 210 4.65 -15.42 16.44
CA LYS A 210 5.02 -16.02 17.74
C LYS A 210 4.27 -17.29 18.06
N GLY A 211 3.50 -17.83 17.13
CA GLY A 211 2.83 -19.12 17.27
C GLY A 211 1.34 -19.07 17.59
N LEU A 212 0.69 -17.87 17.63
CA LEU A 212 -0.77 -17.79 17.73
C LEU A 212 -1.41 -18.43 16.49
N ASN A 213 -2.23 -19.43 16.72
CA ASN A 213 -3.01 -20.10 15.71
C ASN A 213 -4.40 -19.46 15.64
N LEU A 214 -4.66 -18.68 14.59
CA LEU A 214 -5.91 -17.97 14.38
C LEU A 214 -6.61 -18.53 13.15
N THR A 215 -7.89 -18.91 13.29
CA THR A 215 -8.69 -19.44 12.18
C THR A 215 -9.97 -18.64 11.97
N LEU A 216 -10.44 -18.55 10.72
CA LEU A 216 -11.75 -18.01 10.34
C LEU A 216 -12.46 -19.03 9.45
N ASP A 217 -13.64 -19.50 9.87
CA ASP A 217 -14.42 -20.55 9.19
C ASP A 217 -13.57 -21.78 8.82
N GLY A 218 -12.77 -22.25 9.77
CA GLY A 218 -11.86 -23.39 9.62
C GLY A 218 -10.61 -23.13 8.77
N LYS A 219 -10.44 -21.93 8.23
CA LYS A 219 -9.26 -21.55 7.44
C LYS A 219 -8.22 -20.86 8.33
N LYS A 220 -7.01 -21.39 8.36
CA LYS A 220 -5.89 -20.75 9.06
C LYS A 220 -5.59 -19.38 8.47
N ILE A 221 -5.47 -18.37 9.33
CA ILE A 221 -5.07 -17.03 8.94
C ILE A 221 -3.56 -16.97 8.81
N THR A 222 -3.09 -16.65 7.63
CA THR A 222 -1.67 -16.45 7.32
C THR A 222 -1.31 -14.99 7.57
N LEU A 223 -0.24 -14.73 8.31
CA LEU A 223 0.20 -13.38 8.60
C LEU A 223 0.42 -12.54 7.32
N HIS A 224 0.21 -11.25 7.44
CA HIS A 224 0.54 -10.25 6.44
C HIS A 224 1.32 -9.11 7.10
N ASP A 225 2.58 -8.98 6.72
CA ASP A 225 3.41 -7.85 7.14
C ASP A 225 3.50 -6.80 6.03
N PRO A 226 2.92 -5.60 6.23
CA PRO A 226 3.00 -4.51 5.25
C PRO A 226 4.43 -4.05 4.95
N LEU A 227 5.38 -4.30 5.87
CA LEU A 227 6.79 -3.95 5.71
C LEU A 227 7.57 -5.00 4.93
N PHE A 228 7.06 -6.23 4.78
CA PHE A 228 7.77 -7.39 4.21
C PHE A 228 9.10 -7.71 4.92
N LEU A 229 9.24 -7.33 6.18
CA LEU A 229 10.42 -7.65 7.01
C LEU A 229 10.29 -9.00 7.71
N MET A 230 9.05 -9.46 7.97
CA MET A 230 8.75 -10.76 8.53
C MET A 230 8.71 -11.84 7.45
N GLU A 231 8.72 -13.11 7.87
CA GLU A 231 8.44 -14.24 6.97
C GLU A 231 7.14 -14.01 6.20
N ASN A 232 7.19 -14.22 4.88
CA ASN A 232 6.05 -13.94 4.00
C ASN A 232 5.49 -15.21 3.36
N PRO A 233 4.67 -16.00 4.10
CA PRO A 233 4.07 -17.22 3.59
C PRO A 233 3.14 -16.99 2.39
N ARG A 234 2.64 -15.75 2.21
CA ARG A 234 1.83 -15.37 1.04
C ARG A 234 2.70 -15.27 -0.20
N ALA A 235 3.87 -14.62 -0.09
CA ALA A 235 4.82 -14.56 -1.19
C ALA A 235 5.30 -15.96 -1.58
N THR A 236 5.63 -16.80 -0.62
CA THR A 236 6.00 -18.21 -0.87
C THR A 236 4.90 -18.96 -1.60
N LYS A 237 3.64 -18.78 -1.20
CA LYS A 237 2.50 -19.44 -1.86
C LYS A 237 2.26 -18.93 -3.28
N VAL A 238 2.40 -17.62 -3.51
CA VAL A 238 2.02 -16.95 -4.77
C VAL A 238 3.16 -16.97 -5.78
N LEU A 239 4.39 -16.78 -5.32
CA LEU A 239 5.57 -16.58 -6.16
C LEU A 239 6.61 -17.71 -6.04
N GLY A 240 6.40 -18.67 -5.12
CA GLY A 240 7.30 -19.80 -4.89
C GLY A 240 8.54 -19.47 -4.05
N GLU A 241 8.64 -18.25 -3.51
CA GLU A 241 9.79 -17.79 -2.72
C GLU A 241 9.38 -16.83 -1.59
N ASP A 242 10.13 -16.82 -0.49
CA ASP A 242 9.97 -15.86 0.59
C ASP A 242 10.65 -14.54 0.21
N LEU A 243 9.83 -13.52 -0.03
CA LEU A 243 10.31 -12.19 -0.41
C LEU A 243 10.46 -11.30 0.82
N ARG A 244 11.68 -10.87 1.08
CA ARG A 244 12.01 -9.96 2.17
C ARG A 244 12.34 -8.56 1.66
N ALA A 245 11.82 -7.56 2.36
CA ALA A 245 12.16 -6.17 2.16
C ALA A 245 13.55 -5.83 2.73
N THR A 246 14.09 -4.72 2.28
CA THR A 246 15.26 -4.09 2.89
C THR A 246 14.79 -3.02 3.87
N GLU A 247 15.26 -3.07 5.12
CA GLU A 247 15.12 -1.94 6.03
C GLU A 247 15.97 -0.77 5.52
N ILE A 248 15.33 0.36 5.27
CA ILE A 248 16.01 1.58 4.80
C ILE A 248 16.61 2.33 5.96
N GLU A 249 15.81 2.56 6.99
CA GLU A 249 16.23 3.26 8.20
C GLU A 249 15.24 2.97 9.33
N SER A 250 15.74 2.90 10.56
CA SER A 250 14.92 2.84 11.77
C SER A 250 15.44 3.81 12.82
N THR A 251 14.55 4.24 13.72
CA THR A 251 14.90 5.12 14.83
C THR A 251 14.08 4.81 16.06
N LYS A 252 14.60 5.24 17.21
CA LYS A 252 13.91 5.20 18.51
C LYS A 252 13.76 6.60 19.06
N ILE A 253 12.53 7.05 19.20
CA ILE A 253 12.18 8.34 19.77
C ILE A 253 11.86 8.13 21.25
N SER A 254 12.62 8.78 22.15
CA SER A 254 12.39 8.68 23.59
C SER A 254 11.39 9.72 24.08
N ILE A 255 10.32 9.27 24.75
CA ILE A 255 9.28 10.13 25.34
C ILE A 255 8.97 9.61 26.74
N ASP A 256 9.15 10.45 27.76
CA ASP A 256 8.87 10.15 29.16
C ASP A 256 9.48 8.80 29.63
N GLY A 257 10.72 8.52 29.21
CA GLY A 257 11.43 7.27 29.53
C GLY A 257 10.92 6.03 28.78
N ASN A 258 10.02 6.20 27.81
CA ASN A 258 9.53 5.13 26.94
C ASN A 258 10.00 5.36 25.49
N GLU A 259 10.16 4.28 24.74
CA GLU A 259 10.62 4.33 23.35
C GLU A 259 9.46 4.16 22.36
N VAL A 260 9.43 5.00 21.34
CA VAL A 260 8.64 4.84 20.11
C VAL A 260 9.60 4.43 19.02
N GLU A 261 9.43 3.25 18.48
CA GLU A 261 10.23 2.75 17.37
C GLU A 261 9.55 3.08 16.04
N VAL A 262 10.31 3.62 15.09
CA VAL A 262 9.84 3.91 13.73
C VAL A 262 10.74 3.19 12.74
N ILE A 263 10.14 2.39 11.86
CA ILE A 263 10.85 1.58 10.86
C ILE A 263 10.33 1.94 9.47
N VAL A 264 11.23 2.12 8.52
CA VAL A 264 10.91 2.30 7.09
C VAL A 264 11.59 1.19 6.30
N SER A 265 10.81 0.47 5.51
CA SER A 265 11.29 -0.59 4.64
C SER A 265 10.98 -0.32 3.17
N LEU A 266 11.74 -0.92 2.29
CA LEU A 266 11.52 -0.91 0.85
C LEU A 266 11.32 -2.33 0.37
N LEU A 267 10.17 -2.60 -0.24
CA LEU A 267 9.80 -3.93 -0.73
C LEU A 267 10.82 -4.43 -1.77
N PRO A 268 10.96 -5.75 -1.94
CA PRO A 268 11.90 -6.35 -2.90
C PRO A 268 11.71 -5.84 -4.33
N GLU A 269 12.78 -5.72 -5.10
CA GLU A 269 12.73 -5.24 -6.50
C GLU A 269 11.73 -5.99 -7.37
N LYS A 270 11.66 -7.31 -7.20
CA LYS A 270 10.77 -8.18 -7.96
C LYS A 270 9.30 -7.79 -7.89
N VAL A 271 8.86 -7.10 -6.84
CA VAL A 271 7.47 -6.67 -6.66
C VAL A 271 7.27 -5.17 -6.92
N ARG A 272 8.33 -4.42 -7.23
CA ARG A 272 8.24 -2.98 -7.52
C ARG A 272 7.87 -2.70 -8.98
N LEU A 273 6.80 -3.32 -9.44
CA LEU A 273 6.36 -3.23 -10.84
C LEU A 273 5.67 -1.90 -11.15
N LYS A 274 5.82 -1.43 -12.40
CA LYS A 274 5.13 -0.25 -12.93
C LYS A 274 3.62 -0.48 -13.05
N LYS A 275 2.88 0.62 -13.25
CA LYS A 275 1.46 0.59 -13.64
C LYS A 275 1.38 -0.06 -15.03
N GLY A 276 0.57 -1.10 -15.17
CA GLY A 276 0.45 -1.88 -16.42
C GLY A 276 1.13 -3.25 -16.37
N GLU A 277 2.19 -3.41 -15.57
CA GLU A 277 2.92 -4.68 -15.40
C GLU A 277 2.35 -5.55 -14.26
N GLY A 278 1.17 -5.26 -13.78
CA GLY A 278 0.54 -5.95 -12.64
C GLY A 278 0.86 -5.32 -11.27
N GLY A 279 1.69 -4.29 -11.20
CA GLY A 279 2.11 -3.64 -9.95
C GLY A 279 0.98 -2.99 -9.14
N LEU A 280 -0.22 -2.83 -9.71
CA LEU A 280 -1.44 -2.40 -9.03
C LEU A 280 -2.31 -3.58 -8.56
N GLY A 281 -1.88 -4.85 -8.75
CA GLY A 281 -2.66 -6.01 -8.36
C GLY A 281 -3.99 -6.11 -9.08
N GLY A 282 -4.03 -5.85 -10.39
CA GLY A 282 -5.22 -6.00 -11.23
C GLY A 282 -5.82 -7.41 -11.17
N GLN A 283 -7.02 -7.58 -11.70
CA GLN A 283 -7.72 -8.86 -11.68
C GLN A 283 -6.86 -9.93 -12.39
N GLY A 284 -6.56 -11.04 -11.69
CA GLY A 284 -5.67 -12.10 -12.19
C GLY A 284 -4.18 -11.90 -11.90
N SER A 285 -3.75 -10.75 -11.37
CA SER A 285 -2.36 -10.55 -10.96
C SER A 285 -2.06 -11.30 -9.66
N PRO A 286 -0.96 -12.08 -9.56
CA PRO A 286 -0.54 -12.71 -8.32
C PRO A 286 -0.22 -11.68 -7.22
N TYR A 287 0.17 -10.47 -7.58
CA TYR A 287 0.51 -9.38 -6.65
C TYR A 287 -0.70 -8.82 -5.90
N LYS A 288 -1.93 -9.07 -6.35
CA LYS A 288 -3.16 -8.73 -5.62
C LYS A 288 -3.21 -9.41 -4.26
N ASP A 289 -2.80 -10.69 -4.21
CA ASP A 289 -2.82 -11.49 -2.99
C ASP A 289 -1.70 -11.11 -2.00
N LEU A 290 -0.72 -10.32 -2.44
CA LEU A 290 0.32 -9.73 -1.60
C LEU A 290 -0.09 -8.43 -0.93
N TYR A 291 -1.26 -7.87 -1.28
CA TYR A 291 -1.84 -6.62 -0.72
C TYR A 291 -0.94 -5.38 -0.87
N ILE A 292 0.00 -5.39 -1.81
CA ILE A 292 0.93 -4.27 -2.05
C ILE A 292 0.20 -2.95 -2.32
N PRO A 293 -0.89 -2.89 -3.13
CA PRO A 293 -1.60 -1.63 -3.34
C PRO A 293 -2.20 -1.02 -2.08
N ASP A 294 -2.51 -1.85 -1.08
CA ASP A 294 -3.08 -1.38 0.19
C ASP A 294 -2.08 -0.57 1.03
N ASN A 295 -0.78 -0.69 0.71
CA ASN A 295 0.30 -0.03 1.44
C ASN A 295 0.47 1.48 1.10
N GLN A 296 -0.12 1.93 0.00
CA GLN A 296 0.13 3.26 -0.55
C GLN A 296 -0.08 4.40 0.48
N GLY A 297 1.03 4.93 0.96
CA GLY A 297 1.07 6.05 1.92
C GLY A 297 0.51 5.73 3.32
N ARG A 298 0.18 4.47 3.60
CA ARG A 298 -0.34 4.04 4.91
C ARG A 298 0.77 3.76 5.89
N ILE A 299 0.49 4.08 7.15
CA ILE A 299 1.39 3.84 8.27
C ILE A 299 0.74 2.82 9.21
N SER A 300 1.47 1.78 9.54
CA SER A 300 1.07 0.77 10.52
C SER A 300 1.48 1.22 11.92
N ILE A 301 0.51 1.48 12.80
CA ILE A 301 0.79 1.86 14.19
C ILE A 301 0.47 0.67 15.11
N LEU A 302 1.50 0.20 15.82
CA LEU A 302 1.42 -0.94 16.73
C LEU A 302 1.49 -0.49 18.20
N ARG A 303 0.58 -1.04 18.99
CA ARG A 303 0.59 -0.94 20.45
C ARG A 303 0.83 -2.31 21.05
N HIS A 304 1.96 -2.51 21.70
CA HIS A 304 2.40 -3.83 22.20
C HIS A 304 2.33 -4.95 21.15
N GLY A 305 2.73 -4.65 19.90
CA GLY A 305 2.73 -5.62 18.79
C GLY A 305 1.36 -5.84 18.12
N ARG A 306 0.28 -5.26 18.66
CA ARG A 306 -1.05 -5.26 18.05
C ARG A 306 -1.23 -4.00 17.20
N GLU A 307 -1.50 -4.12 15.91
CA GLU A 307 -1.77 -2.97 15.04
C GLU A 307 -3.13 -2.36 15.37
N ILE A 308 -3.11 -1.09 15.79
CA ILE A 308 -4.31 -0.34 16.17
C ILE A 308 -4.73 0.69 15.12
N TYR A 309 -3.86 0.96 14.14
CA TYR A 309 -4.12 1.89 13.05
C TYR A 309 -3.34 1.47 11.81
N TYR A 310 -4.00 1.54 10.66
CA TYR A 310 -3.37 1.32 9.37
C TYR A 310 -4.08 2.16 8.32
N ASP A 311 -3.66 3.41 8.21
CA ASP A 311 -4.21 4.35 7.24
C ASP A 311 -3.23 5.52 7.00
N ILE A 312 -3.61 6.43 6.12
CA ILE A 312 -2.85 7.63 5.79
C ILE A 312 -2.98 8.64 6.93
N ILE A 313 -1.85 9.07 7.49
CA ILE A 313 -1.80 10.20 8.40
C ILE A 313 -1.59 11.48 7.55
N PRO A 314 -2.53 12.44 7.60
CA PRO A 314 -2.46 13.62 6.76
C PRO A 314 -1.13 14.39 6.91
N ARG A 315 -0.49 14.73 5.80
CA ARG A 315 0.73 15.58 5.73
C ARG A 315 1.96 15.05 6.48
N ILE A 316 2.00 13.77 6.86
CA ILE A 316 3.15 13.18 7.55
C ILE A 316 4.27 12.82 6.57
N LEU A 317 3.93 12.35 5.38
CA LEU A 317 4.89 12.02 4.34
C LEU A 317 5.42 13.29 3.64
N PRO A 318 6.69 13.31 3.22
CA PRO A 318 7.25 14.40 2.43
C PRO A 318 6.47 14.55 1.11
N GLU A 319 6.13 15.78 0.74
CA GLU A 319 5.39 16.10 -0.49
C GLU A 319 4.04 15.39 -0.67
N GLY A 320 3.50 14.75 0.40
CA GLY A 320 2.25 14.00 0.37
C GLY A 320 2.43 12.55 -0.06
N VAL A 321 1.32 11.90 -0.41
CA VAL A 321 1.30 10.48 -0.82
C VAL A 321 1.59 10.37 -2.31
N ASP A 322 2.56 9.52 -2.67
CA ASP A 322 2.94 9.21 -4.05
C ASP A 322 2.47 7.78 -4.42
N VAL A 323 2.30 7.53 -5.72
CA VAL A 323 1.94 6.20 -6.24
C VAL A 323 2.98 5.14 -5.90
N VAL A 324 4.26 5.51 -5.82
CA VAL A 324 5.36 4.59 -5.47
C VAL A 324 5.37 4.20 -4.00
N ASP A 325 4.66 4.93 -3.13
CA ASP A 325 4.62 4.64 -1.70
C ASP A 325 3.98 3.29 -1.37
N ARG A 326 3.28 2.64 -2.31
CA ARG A 326 2.80 1.26 -2.16
C ARG A 326 3.94 0.24 -1.95
N PHE A 327 5.16 0.59 -2.30
CA PHE A 327 6.35 -0.24 -2.11
C PHE A 327 7.16 0.12 -0.87
N ILE A 328 6.68 1.09 -0.09
CA ILE A 328 7.32 1.56 1.14
C ILE A 328 6.49 1.11 2.33
N GLY A 329 7.08 0.29 3.20
CA GLY A 329 6.47 -0.09 4.48
C GLY A 329 6.88 0.89 5.58
N ILE A 330 5.92 1.35 6.38
CA ILE A 330 6.19 2.23 7.54
C ILE A 330 5.48 1.67 8.75
N GLU A 331 6.23 1.38 9.82
CA GLU A 331 5.71 0.92 11.11
C GLU A 331 6.12 1.88 12.21
N VAL A 332 5.18 2.19 13.11
CA VAL A 332 5.42 2.94 14.35
C VAL A 332 4.96 2.07 15.52
N SER A 333 5.86 1.66 16.38
CA SER A 333 5.58 0.80 17.53
C SER A 333 5.78 1.52 18.84
N PHE A 334 4.84 1.36 19.79
CA PHE A 334 4.91 2.02 21.09
C PHE A 334 4.29 1.18 22.23
N PRO A 335 4.74 1.38 23.50
CA PRO A 335 4.16 0.75 24.68
C PRO A 335 2.90 1.48 25.15
N ALA A 336 2.03 0.79 25.92
CA ALA A 336 0.79 1.35 26.43
C ALA A 336 0.96 2.60 27.33
N ALA A 337 2.13 2.82 27.89
CA ALA A 337 2.43 4.03 28.67
C ALA A 337 2.27 5.32 27.84
N LEU A 338 2.37 5.22 26.50
CA LEU A 338 2.27 6.34 25.57
C LEU A 338 0.88 6.48 24.90
N ASP A 339 -0.15 5.81 25.42
CA ASP A 339 -1.52 5.87 24.84
C ASP A 339 -2.05 7.30 24.65
N GLU A 340 -1.70 8.21 25.56
CA GLU A 340 -2.13 9.62 25.49
C GLU A 340 -1.45 10.37 24.35
N TYR A 341 -0.20 10.05 24.05
CA TYR A 341 0.57 10.63 22.95
C TYR A 341 0.08 10.18 21.56
N PHE A 342 -0.64 9.06 21.49
CA PHE A 342 -1.25 8.55 20.27
C PHE A 342 -2.78 8.73 20.24
N GLN A 343 -3.37 9.43 21.24
CA GLN A 343 -4.82 9.64 21.34
C GLN A 343 -5.62 8.35 21.16
N VAL A 344 -5.14 7.24 21.75
CA VAL A 344 -5.80 5.94 21.64
C VAL A 344 -7.19 6.01 22.26
N ARG A 345 -8.22 5.81 21.43
CA ARG A 345 -9.65 5.85 21.82
C ARG A 345 -10.16 4.46 22.21
N ASN A 346 -11.36 4.42 22.82
CA ASN A 346 -12.07 3.18 23.20
C ASN A 346 -12.29 2.25 22.00
N VAL A 347 -12.65 2.82 20.85
CA VAL A 347 -12.62 2.14 19.56
C VAL A 347 -11.21 2.36 19.03
N LYS A 348 -10.42 1.30 18.88
CA LYS A 348 -9.04 1.35 18.38
C LYS A 348 -9.02 1.72 16.90
N ARG A 349 -9.60 2.86 16.57
CA ARG A 349 -9.61 3.51 15.27
C ARG A 349 -9.09 4.93 15.42
N GLY A 350 -8.09 5.30 14.63
CA GLY A 350 -7.62 6.68 14.57
C GLY A 350 -6.59 7.04 15.63
N ALA A 351 -5.65 6.16 15.93
CA ALA A 351 -4.46 6.56 16.68
C ALA A 351 -3.67 7.57 15.85
N GLN A 352 -3.57 8.81 16.32
CA GLN A 352 -2.76 9.85 15.69
C GLN A 352 -1.80 10.39 16.73
N PRO A 353 -0.50 10.52 16.39
CA PRO A 353 0.47 11.09 17.30
C PRO A 353 0.13 12.57 17.58
N VAL A 354 0.32 13.00 18.85
CA VAL A 354 0.19 14.42 19.22
C VAL A 354 1.29 15.28 18.58
N ASP A 355 1.10 16.57 18.50
CA ASP A 355 1.91 17.51 17.74
C ASP A 355 3.44 17.36 17.86
N LYS A 356 3.97 17.13 19.06
CA LYS A 356 5.41 16.97 19.25
C LYS A 356 5.89 15.67 18.58
N LEU A 357 5.25 14.55 18.92
CA LEU A 357 5.58 13.23 18.39
C LEU A 357 5.34 13.18 16.86
N TYR A 358 4.25 13.78 16.39
CA TYR A 358 3.97 13.92 14.97
C TYR A 358 5.12 14.60 14.22
N ARG A 359 5.65 15.71 14.77
CA ARG A 359 6.77 16.44 14.15
C ARG A 359 8.06 15.62 14.13
N GLU A 360 8.37 14.90 15.19
CA GLU A 360 9.56 14.05 15.26
C GLU A 360 9.47 12.89 14.25
N ILE A 361 8.33 12.18 14.19
CA ILE A 361 8.10 11.13 13.19
C ILE A 361 8.19 11.72 11.77
N LYS A 362 7.52 12.84 11.50
CA LYS A 362 7.56 13.51 10.19
C LYS A 362 8.98 13.89 9.77
N ASN A 363 9.79 14.42 10.70
CA ASN A 363 11.16 14.81 10.41
C ASN A 363 12.04 13.60 10.11
N PHE A 364 11.86 12.51 10.84
CA PHE A 364 12.55 11.25 10.57
C PHE A 364 12.18 10.70 9.19
N LEU A 365 10.88 10.66 8.84
CA LEU A 365 10.40 10.06 7.60
C LEU A 365 10.90 10.77 6.33
N LYS A 366 11.32 12.03 6.38
CA LYS A 366 11.76 12.78 5.19
C LYS A 366 12.86 12.05 4.42
N LYS A 367 13.97 11.75 5.08
CA LYS A 367 15.15 11.15 4.43
C LYS A 367 14.91 9.73 3.91
N PRO A 368 14.42 8.76 4.74
CA PRO A 368 14.24 7.39 4.29
C PRO A 368 13.15 7.25 3.21
N VAL A 369 12.07 8.03 3.27
CA VAL A 369 11.01 7.98 2.25
C VAL A 369 11.51 8.58 0.92
N GLU A 370 12.23 9.70 0.94
CA GLU A 370 12.83 10.29 -0.26
C GLU A 370 13.87 9.35 -0.89
N LEU A 371 14.68 8.68 -0.06
CA LEU A 371 15.66 7.69 -0.53
C LEU A 371 14.94 6.50 -1.19
N ALA A 372 13.92 5.95 -0.54
CA ALA A 372 13.13 4.83 -1.08
C ALA A 372 12.46 5.21 -2.41
N ARG A 373 11.81 6.38 -2.48
CA ARG A 373 11.19 6.89 -3.72
C ARG A 373 12.22 7.05 -4.85
N THR A 374 13.40 7.56 -4.52
CA THR A 374 14.50 7.71 -5.48
C THR A 374 14.97 6.36 -5.99
N GLN A 375 15.15 5.37 -5.13
CA GLN A 375 15.56 4.01 -5.54
C GLN A 375 14.52 3.36 -6.46
N ILE A 376 13.22 3.49 -6.17
CA ILE A 376 12.14 2.96 -7.02
C ILE A 376 12.16 3.64 -8.39
N ARG A 377 12.25 4.96 -8.43
CA ARG A 377 12.26 5.72 -9.69
C ARG A 377 13.51 5.44 -10.53
N THR A 378 14.67 5.25 -9.88
CA THR A 378 15.92 4.86 -10.56
C THR A 378 15.79 3.45 -11.14
N LEU A 379 15.24 2.50 -10.37
CA LEU A 379 14.97 1.14 -10.88
C LEU A 379 14.09 1.19 -12.14
N TRP A 380 12.97 1.90 -12.07
CA TRP A 380 12.06 2.03 -13.19
C TRP A 380 12.68 2.73 -14.39
N ALA A 381 13.49 3.79 -14.17
CA ALA A 381 14.22 4.44 -15.25
C ALA A 381 15.24 3.48 -15.90
N THR A 382 15.90 2.65 -15.11
CA THR A 382 16.85 1.65 -15.62
C THR A 382 16.14 0.56 -16.41
N GLU A 383 14.98 0.10 -15.97
CA GLU A 383 14.15 -0.86 -16.70
C GLU A 383 13.61 -0.25 -17.99
N ASP A 384 13.14 1.01 -17.97
CA ASP A 384 12.73 1.75 -19.16
C ASP A 384 13.88 1.87 -20.18
N HIS A 385 15.13 2.05 -19.69
CA HIS A 385 16.29 2.04 -20.58
C HIS A 385 16.53 0.67 -21.21
N LYS A 386 16.39 -0.43 -20.44
CA LYS A 386 16.52 -1.80 -20.94
C LYS A 386 15.44 -2.15 -21.95
N GLU A 387 14.18 -1.81 -21.65
CA GLU A 387 13.07 -2.06 -22.53
C GLU A 387 13.15 -1.25 -23.81
N ARG A 388 13.61 0.02 -23.73
CA ARG A 388 13.83 0.89 -24.90
C ARG A 388 15.01 0.47 -25.75
N ALA A 389 16.05 -0.07 -25.13
CA ALA A 389 17.15 -0.68 -25.87
C ALA A 389 16.69 -1.96 -26.61
N ASN A 390 15.64 -2.62 -26.09
CA ASN A 390 15.08 -3.85 -26.65
C ASN A 390 13.79 -3.63 -27.47
N SER A 391 13.13 -2.45 -27.37
CA SER A 391 11.86 -2.16 -28.04
C SER A 391 12.04 -1.09 -29.11
N ASP A 392 11.37 -1.32 -30.23
CA ASP A 392 11.22 -0.44 -31.38
C ASP A 392 10.34 0.82 -31.10
N ASP A 393 10.30 1.36 -29.89
CA ASP A 393 9.37 2.41 -29.44
C ASP A 393 9.46 3.75 -30.21
N ARG A 394 10.63 4.04 -30.81
CA ARG A 394 10.84 5.19 -31.70
C ARG A 394 10.72 4.79 -33.19
N THR A 395 10.22 3.59 -33.45
CA THR A 395 10.18 2.99 -34.78
C THR A 395 9.56 3.90 -35.86
N PRO A 396 8.41 4.59 -35.64
CA PRO A 396 7.85 5.46 -36.67
C PRO A 396 8.76 6.64 -37.03
N ALA A 397 9.36 7.29 -36.00
CA ALA A 397 10.27 8.41 -36.23
C ALA A 397 11.57 7.96 -36.88
N PHE A 398 12.16 6.84 -36.45
CA PHE A 398 13.38 6.28 -37.02
C PHE A 398 13.16 5.80 -38.47
N LYS A 399 12.03 5.14 -38.74
CA LYS A 399 11.69 4.73 -40.11
C LYS A 399 11.50 5.93 -41.05
N ALA A 400 10.85 6.98 -40.53
CA ALA A 400 10.66 8.21 -41.29
C ALA A 400 12.01 8.89 -41.61
N VAL A 401 12.89 9.02 -40.61
CA VAL A 401 14.22 9.59 -40.78
C VAL A 401 15.06 8.73 -41.73
N ALA A 402 15.15 7.42 -41.51
CA ALA A 402 15.93 6.51 -42.35
C ALA A 402 15.53 6.61 -43.83
N LYS A 403 14.22 6.64 -44.10
CA LYS A 403 13.70 6.75 -45.47
C LYS A 403 14.01 8.09 -46.14
N VAL A 404 13.99 9.18 -45.40
CA VAL A 404 14.36 10.50 -45.91
C VAL A 404 15.87 10.57 -46.15
N GLU A 405 16.66 9.98 -45.26
CA GLU A 405 18.13 9.96 -45.34
C GLU A 405 18.65 9.15 -46.55
N GLU A 406 17.91 8.14 -47.06
CA GLU A 406 18.23 7.42 -48.31
C GLU A 406 18.40 8.37 -49.51
N SER A 407 17.68 9.48 -49.51
CA SER A 407 17.68 10.48 -50.60
C SER A 407 18.31 11.83 -50.23
N SER A 408 18.75 11.97 -48.96
CA SER A 408 19.33 13.22 -48.44
C SER A 408 20.84 13.28 -48.67
N PRO A 409 21.44 14.49 -48.79
CA PRO A 409 22.88 14.65 -48.78
C PRO A 409 23.50 14.10 -47.49
N LYS A 410 24.57 13.34 -47.61
CA LYS A 410 25.32 12.83 -46.43
C LYS A 410 25.87 13.95 -45.59
N GLY A 411 25.76 13.80 -44.26
CA GLY A 411 26.34 14.73 -43.31
C GLY A 411 27.86 14.89 -43.51
N LYS A 412 28.40 16.06 -43.17
CA LYS A 412 29.84 16.38 -43.35
C LYS A 412 30.63 16.26 -42.02
N GLY A 413 29.95 15.98 -40.91
CA GLY A 413 30.58 15.88 -39.60
C GLY A 413 31.33 14.57 -39.35
N GLY A 414 32.48 14.61 -38.71
CA GLY A 414 33.26 13.45 -38.27
C GLY A 414 33.85 12.61 -39.39
N TYR A 415 34.22 13.22 -40.52
CA TYR A 415 34.83 12.54 -41.67
C TYR A 415 36.24 12.02 -41.33
N ASN A 416 36.58 10.83 -41.90
CA ASN A 416 37.89 10.17 -41.84
C ASN A 416 38.32 9.62 -40.48
N LEU A 417 37.40 9.18 -39.63
CA LEU A 417 37.73 8.35 -38.49
C LEU A 417 38.07 6.93 -38.98
N ASN A 418 39.21 6.40 -38.53
CA ASN A 418 39.53 4.99 -38.73
C ASN A 418 38.67 4.09 -37.81
N GLU A 419 38.58 2.78 -38.10
CA GLU A 419 37.73 1.84 -37.32
C GLU A 419 38.02 1.84 -35.81
N ASN A 420 39.28 2.08 -35.40
CA ASN A 420 39.66 2.12 -33.99
C ASN A 420 39.20 3.41 -33.31
N GLU A 421 39.27 4.53 -34.01
CA GLU A 421 38.78 5.83 -33.52
C GLU A 421 37.24 5.85 -33.45
N GLU A 422 36.57 5.20 -34.42
CA GLU A 422 35.13 5.04 -34.40
C GLU A 422 34.66 4.19 -33.19
N LYS A 423 35.31 3.03 -32.97
CA LYS A 423 35.03 2.18 -31.80
C LYS A 423 35.26 2.92 -30.49
N LYS A 424 36.36 3.63 -30.36
CA LYS A 424 36.68 4.40 -29.16
C LYS A 424 35.62 5.48 -28.87
N LYS A 425 35.17 6.19 -29.90
CA LYS A 425 34.08 7.19 -29.75
C LYS A 425 32.74 6.56 -29.37
N ILE A 426 32.43 5.37 -29.87
CA ILE A 426 31.23 4.63 -29.47
C ILE A 426 31.39 4.18 -28.00
N GLU A 427 32.55 3.68 -27.58
CA GLU A 427 32.81 3.34 -26.19
C GLU A 427 32.71 4.56 -25.27
N ASP A 428 33.27 5.70 -25.64
CA ASP A 428 33.13 6.96 -24.89
C ASP A 428 31.66 7.38 -24.71
N VAL A 429 30.87 7.24 -25.76
CA VAL A 429 29.40 7.51 -25.73
C VAL A 429 28.68 6.54 -24.80
N LEU A 430 29.05 5.25 -24.80
CA LEU A 430 28.47 4.23 -23.93
C LEU A 430 28.81 4.44 -22.45
N ASP A 431 30.04 4.90 -22.18
CA ASP A 431 30.46 5.24 -20.82
C ASP A 431 29.70 6.44 -20.26
N GLU A 432 29.37 7.44 -21.08
CA GLU A 432 28.56 8.60 -20.69
C GLU A 432 27.10 8.25 -20.42
N VAL A 433 26.57 7.16 -20.97
CA VAL A 433 25.20 6.68 -20.72
C VAL A 433 25.02 6.17 -19.28
N GLY A 434 26.11 5.82 -18.57
CA GLY A 434 26.08 5.41 -17.16
C GLY A 434 25.61 3.98 -16.94
N LEU A 435 25.92 3.07 -17.86
CA LEU A 435 25.64 1.63 -17.75
C LEU A 435 26.64 0.94 -16.82
N THR A 436 26.17 -0.06 -16.04
CA THR A 436 27.04 -0.93 -15.24
C THR A 436 27.76 -1.95 -16.13
N ASP A 437 28.91 -2.47 -15.67
CA ASP A 437 29.77 -3.35 -16.49
C ASP A 437 29.05 -4.59 -17.03
N ASP A 438 28.15 -5.24 -16.27
CA ASP A 438 27.31 -6.36 -16.74
C ASP A 438 26.25 -5.96 -17.80
N GLN A 439 25.90 -4.68 -17.87
CA GLN A 439 24.94 -4.12 -18.82
C GLN A 439 25.60 -3.67 -20.11
N LYS A 440 26.88 -3.28 -20.04
CA LYS A 440 27.64 -2.80 -21.19
C LYS A 440 27.70 -3.81 -22.33
N ASP A 441 27.93 -5.11 -22.05
CA ASP A 441 28.14 -6.13 -23.08
C ASP A 441 26.93 -6.43 -23.95
N LYS A 442 25.71 -6.38 -23.41
CA LYS A 442 24.48 -6.65 -24.18
C LYS A 442 23.92 -5.41 -24.89
N VAL A 443 23.95 -4.27 -24.19
CA VAL A 443 23.42 -3.00 -24.70
C VAL A 443 24.39 -2.40 -25.72
N SER A 444 25.71 -2.58 -25.54
CA SER A 444 26.71 -2.07 -26.46
C SER A 444 26.59 -2.69 -27.85
N GLN A 445 26.39 -4.01 -27.94
CA GLN A 445 26.27 -4.68 -29.25
C GLN A 445 25.05 -4.22 -30.05
N GLN A 446 23.89 -4.03 -29.37
CA GLN A 446 22.67 -3.53 -30.02
C GLN A 446 22.82 -2.06 -30.43
N LEU A 447 23.39 -1.23 -29.55
CA LEU A 447 23.60 0.19 -29.83
C LEU A 447 24.66 0.40 -30.92
N GLU A 448 25.71 -0.38 -30.93
CA GLU A 448 26.69 -0.40 -32.01
C GLU A 448 26.07 -0.78 -33.36
N SER A 449 25.18 -1.77 -33.38
CA SER A 449 24.43 -2.15 -34.58
C SER A 449 23.55 -0.99 -35.05
N GLN A 450 22.78 -0.37 -34.16
CA GLN A 450 21.93 0.77 -34.49
C GLN A 450 22.75 1.97 -35.01
N ILE A 451 23.87 2.29 -34.36
CA ILE A 451 24.76 3.38 -34.81
C ILE A 451 25.36 3.07 -36.19
N LYS A 452 25.65 1.79 -36.48
CA LYS A 452 26.19 1.38 -37.80
C LYS A 452 25.12 1.43 -38.89
N GLU A 453 23.88 1.17 -38.58
CA GLU A 453 22.78 1.08 -39.56
C GLU A 453 22.05 2.40 -39.76
N GLN A 454 21.99 3.29 -38.79
CA GLN A 454 21.21 4.53 -38.84
C GLN A 454 22.09 5.77 -39.06
N ALA A 455 21.59 6.72 -39.84
CA ALA A 455 22.25 8.01 -40.06
C ALA A 455 22.18 8.90 -38.82
N ILE A 456 21.06 8.82 -38.08
CA ILE A 456 20.86 9.55 -36.82
C ILE A 456 20.34 8.57 -35.76
N THR A 457 21.05 8.45 -34.66
CA THR A 457 20.67 7.61 -33.51
C THR A 457 20.42 8.51 -32.31
N ILE A 458 19.31 8.30 -31.58
CA ILE A 458 18.99 9.03 -30.35
C ILE A 458 19.18 8.08 -29.18
N ILE A 459 19.97 8.49 -28.21
CA ILE A 459 20.21 7.75 -26.96
C ILE A 459 19.87 8.61 -25.76
N ASP A 460 19.31 7.96 -24.75
CA ASP A 460 19.04 8.62 -23.47
C ASP A 460 20.30 8.52 -22.59
N ALA A 461 20.73 9.63 -22.00
CA ALA A 461 21.90 9.70 -21.15
C ALA A 461 21.64 10.56 -19.90
N ASN A 462 22.49 10.39 -18.88
CA ASN A 462 22.34 11.08 -17.60
C ASN A 462 23.65 11.78 -17.23
N TRP A 463 23.75 13.07 -17.43
CA TRP A 463 24.91 13.84 -16.93
C TRP A 463 24.47 15.06 -16.11
N PRO A 464 25.28 15.51 -15.17
CA PRO A 464 25.05 16.74 -14.44
C PRO A 464 25.41 17.92 -15.33
N GLY A 465 24.42 18.70 -15.77
CA GLY A 465 24.65 19.86 -16.64
C GLY A 465 23.33 20.53 -17.00
N LYS A 466 23.44 21.67 -17.66
CA LYS A 466 22.30 22.47 -18.15
C LYS A 466 21.93 22.14 -19.59
N GLU A 467 22.72 21.32 -20.23
CA GLU A 467 22.54 20.95 -21.64
C GLU A 467 21.32 20.01 -21.77
N LEU A 468 20.44 20.34 -22.69
CA LEU A 468 19.28 19.52 -23.05
C LEU A 468 19.71 18.25 -23.79
N MET A 469 20.68 18.38 -24.69
CA MET A 469 21.22 17.34 -25.52
C MET A 469 22.68 17.62 -25.86
N ASP A 470 23.42 16.57 -26.23
CA ASP A 470 24.73 16.65 -26.85
C ASP A 470 24.75 15.81 -28.12
N ILE A 471 25.56 16.18 -29.11
CA ILE A 471 25.61 15.53 -30.41
C ILE A 471 27.05 15.13 -30.73
N SER A 472 27.24 13.82 -30.89
CA SER A 472 28.52 13.26 -31.36
C SER A 472 28.44 12.91 -32.85
N HIS A 473 29.43 13.33 -33.63
CA HIS A 473 29.47 13.07 -35.06
C HIS A 473 30.49 11.96 -35.38
N LEU A 474 30.09 10.98 -36.20
CA LEU A 474 30.84 9.80 -36.60
C LEU A 474 30.62 9.51 -38.09
N ASN A 475 31.66 9.68 -38.94
CA ASN A 475 31.64 9.28 -40.35
C ASN A 475 30.31 9.59 -41.08
N SER A 476 29.85 10.85 -41.03
CA SER A 476 28.57 11.34 -41.59
C SER A 476 27.32 10.96 -40.80
N LYS A 477 27.42 10.28 -39.67
CA LYS A 477 26.35 9.91 -38.79
C LYS A 477 26.31 10.81 -37.55
N ALA A 478 25.17 10.95 -36.91
CA ALA A 478 25.01 11.74 -35.70
C ALA A 478 24.41 10.89 -34.59
N ILE A 479 25.02 10.94 -33.40
CA ILE A 479 24.47 10.35 -32.18
C ILE A 479 23.99 11.49 -31.31
N VAL A 480 22.69 11.57 -31.10
CA VAL A 480 22.05 12.59 -30.23
C VAL A 480 21.87 11.99 -28.85
N LYS A 481 22.59 12.51 -27.87
CA LYS A 481 22.46 12.16 -26.46
C LYS A 481 21.46 13.10 -25.82
N ILE A 482 20.38 12.60 -25.23
CA ILE A 482 19.35 13.40 -24.54
C ILE A 482 19.57 13.32 -23.05
N ASN A 483 19.75 14.47 -22.39
CA ASN A 483 19.95 14.54 -20.94
C ASN A 483 18.62 14.38 -20.17
N ARG A 484 18.37 13.21 -19.60
CA ARG A 484 17.17 12.94 -18.82
C ARG A 484 17.03 13.73 -17.52
N LYS A 485 18.13 14.24 -16.98
CA LYS A 485 18.10 15.12 -15.80
C LYS A 485 17.67 16.55 -16.14
N HIS A 486 17.66 16.91 -17.42
CA HIS A 486 17.22 18.24 -17.83
C HIS A 486 15.72 18.44 -17.53
N PRO A 487 15.31 19.59 -16.94
CA PRO A 487 13.92 19.85 -16.56
C PRO A 487 12.91 19.67 -17.70
N PHE A 488 13.26 20.04 -18.92
CA PHE A 488 12.38 19.87 -20.08
C PHE A 488 12.07 18.39 -20.35
N ILE A 489 13.06 17.52 -20.25
CA ILE A 489 12.86 16.07 -20.45
C ILE A 489 12.02 15.50 -19.33
N LYS A 490 12.40 15.77 -18.08
CA LYS A 490 11.75 15.23 -16.89
C LYS A 490 10.30 15.70 -16.73
N GLU A 491 10.04 16.99 -16.92
CA GLU A 491 8.72 17.58 -16.60
C GLU A 491 7.75 17.63 -17.80
N ILE A 492 8.27 17.52 -19.02
CA ILE A 492 7.48 17.65 -20.25
C ILE A 492 7.51 16.36 -21.07
N TYR A 493 8.70 15.91 -21.49
CA TYR A 493 8.82 14.81 -22.42
C TYR A 493 8.43 13.46 -21.83
N GLU A 494 8.89 13.14 -20.61
CA GLU A 494 8.56 11.87 -19.94
C GLU A 494 7.07 11.71 -19.62
N PRO A 495 6.34 12.73 -19.11
CA PRO A 495 4.90 12.61 -18.93
C PRO A 495 4.11 12.39 -20.21
N ILE A 496 4.54 12.99 -21.34
CA ILE A 496 3.92 12.77 -22.65
C ILE A 496 4.10 11.32 -23.07
N LYS A 497 5.32 10.82 -22.93
CA LYS A 497 5.62 9.43 -23.25
C LYS A 497 4.83 8.45 -22.38
N GLY A 498 4.76 8.67 -21.06
CA GLY A 498 3.97 7.83 -20.17
C GLY A 498 2.48 7.79 -20.49
N LEU A 499 1.94 8.83 -21.16
CA LEU A 499 0.57 8.84 -21.66
C LEU A 499 0.43 8.11 -23.00
N ALA A 500 1.41 8.24 -23.88
CA ALA A 500 1.44 7.52 -25.14
C ALA A 500 1.53 5.99 -24.94
N ASP A 501 2.27 5.57 -23.90
CA ASP A 501 2.41 4.16 -23.50
C ASP A 501 1.19 3.62 -22.75
N SER A 502 0.27 4.49 -22.31
CA SER A 502 -0.99 4.07 -21.69
C SER A 502 -2.04 3.78 -22.78
N ASP A 503 -2.76 2.63 -22.68
CA ASP A 503 -3.85 2.23 -23.58
C ASP A 503 -5.01 3.26 -23.72
N GLY A 504 -4.85 4.46 -23.21
CA GLY A 504 -5.82 5.57 -23.29
C GLY A 504 -7.17 5.32 -22.62
N LYS A 505 -7.38 4.16 -21.99
CA LYS A 505 -8.69 3.68 -21.49
C LYS A 505 -9.28 4.44 -20.31
N ASN A 506 -8.50 5.31 -19.65
CA ASN A 506 -8.94 6.03 -18.43
C ASN A 506 -8.45 7.49 -18.36
N ILE A 507 -8.27 8.16 -19.51
CA ILE A 507 -7.84 9.57 -19.54
C ILE A 507 -9.08 10.45 -19.68
N GLU A 508 -9.31 11.31 -18.69
CA GLU A 508 -10.40 12.29 -18.75
C GLU A 508 -10.13 13.33 -19.85
N PRO A 509 -11.15 13.75 -20.62
CA PRO A 509 -10.97 14.70 -21.72
C PRO A 509 -10.26 15.99 -21.33
N TYR A 510 -10.45 16.49 -20.10
CA TYR A 510 -9.79 17.70 -19.62
C TYR A 510 -8.28 17.50 -19.40
N GLU A 511 -7.85 16.31 -19.04
CA GLU A 511 -6.42 15.97 -18.89
C GLU A 511 -5.70 15.99 -20.23
N LEU A 512 -6.35 15.50 -21.30
CA LEU A 512 -5.83 15.58 -22.66
C LEU A 512 -5.66 17.04 -23.10
N VAL A 513 -6.65 17.89 -22.85
CA VAL A 513 -6.56 19.33 -23.18
C VAL A 513 -5.44 20.01 -22.38
N ARG A 514 -5.33 19.69 -21.09
CA ARG A 514 -4.26 20.20 -20.24
C ARG A 514 -2.88 19.78 -20.74
N LEU A 515 -2.76 18.52 -21.16
CA LEU A 515 -1.51 18.00 -21.72
C LEU A 515 -1.18 18.70 -23.05
N ALA A 516 -2.15 18.80 -23.96
CA ALA A 516 -1.95 19.49 -25.25
C ALA A 516 -1.43 20.92 -25.05
N ARG A 517 -2.03 21.68 -24.12
CA ARG A 517 -1.55 23.03 -23.77
C ARG A 517 -0.14 23.01 -23.17
N LYS A 518 0.18 22.00 -22.36
CA LYS A 518 1.52 21.86 -21.79
C LYS A 518 2.56 21.58 -22.89
N VAL A 519 2.21 20.74 -23.87
CA VAL A 519 3.07 20.43 -25.02
C VAL A 519 3.27 21.67 -25.90
N GLU A 520 2.19 22.38 -26.26
CA GLU A 520 2.24 23.63 -27.01
C GLU A 520 3.19 24.64 -26.34
N SER A 521 2.97 24.94 -25.04
CA SER A 521 3.84 25.86 -24.27
C SER A 521 5.28 25.39 -24.22
N ALA A 522 5.53 24.08 -24.14
CA ALA A 522 6.87 23.51 -24.11
C ALA A 522 7.61 23.68 -25.45
N ILE A 523 6.91 23.53 -26.57
CA ILE A 523 7.45 23.79 -27.90
C ILE A 523 7.80 25.28 -28.04
N ASP A 524 6.93 26.17 -27.60
CA ASP A 524 7.21 27.62 -27.60
C ASP A 524 8.46 27.95 -26.77
N VAL A 525 8.62 27.34 -25.60
CA VAL A 525 9.83 27.49 -24.77
C VAL A 525 11.08 27.02 -25.49
N LEU A 526 11.02 25.91 -26.25
CA LEU A 526 12.18 25.44 -27.04
C LEU A 526 12.58 26.46 -28.11
N PHE A 527 11.60 27.02 -28.84
CA PHE A 527 11.89 28.04 -29.85
C PHE A 527 12.46 29.33 -29.21
N MET A 528 11.88 29.77 -28.10
CA MET A 528 12.39 30.95 -27.37
C MET A 528 13.78 30.72 -26.80
N ALA A 529 14.04 29.52 -26.25
CA ALA A 529 15.37 29.17 -25.72
C ALA A 529 16.42 29.09 -26.83
N TYR A 530 16.07 28.51 -27.97
CA TYR A 530 16.93 28.48 -29.17
C TYR A 530 17.25 29.91 -29.65
N ALA A 531 16.23 30.74 -29.85
CA ALA A 531 16.42 32.14 -30.27
C ALA A 531 17.30 32.93 -29.27
N LYS A 532 17.10 32.69 -27.93
CA LYS A 532 17.96 33.29 -26.90
C LYS A 532 19.40 32.82 -26.99
N ALA A 533 19.61 31.51 -27.25
CA ALA A 533 20.96 30.95 -27.38
C ALA A 533 21.69 31.56 -28.59
N GLU A 534 21.03 31.67 -29.74
CA GLU A 534 21.60 32.36 -30.92
C GLU A 534 21.97 33.83 -30.60
N ASN A 535 21.07 34.53 -29.91
CA ASN A 535 21.27 35.95 -29.54
C ASN A 535 22.42 36.20 -28.51
N MET A 536 23.03 35.12 -27.99
CA MET A 536 24.25 35.23 -27.18
C MET A 536 25.52 35.33 -28.01
N HIS A 537 25.45 35.17 -29.35
CA HIS A 537 26.57 35.33 -30.27
C HIS A 537 26.59 36.72 -30.91
N GLN A 538 27.78 37.19 -31.34
CA GLN A 538 27.92 38.56 -31.85
C GLN A 538 27.25 38.78 -33.22
N ASP A 539 27.35 37.75 -34.11
CA ASP A 539 26.79 37.79 -35.46
C ASP A 539 25.89 36.55 -35.71
N PRO A 540 24.73 36.50 -35.05
CA PRO A 540 23.89 35.28 -35.10
C PRO A 540 23.21 35.06 -36.46
N GLU A 541 22.93 36.11 -37.21
CA GLU A 541 22.28 36.01 -38.50
C GLU A 541 23.14 35.28 -39.51
N ASP A 542 24.40 35.63 -39.62
CA ASP A 542 25.36 35.00 -40.54
C ASP A 542 25.78 33.61 -40.06
N ALA A 543 26.02 33.44 -38.74
CA ALA A 543 26.52 32.17 -38.21
C ALA A 543 25.46 31.05 -38.26
N TYR A 544 24.17 31.35 -38.07
CA TYR A 544 23.13 30.33 -37.91
C TYR A 544 22.06 30.31 -39.01
N SER A 545 22.10 31.17 -40.01
CA SER A 545 21.11 31.20 -41.08
C SER A 545 21.09 29.89 -41.89
N GLU A 546 22.26 29.35 -42.20
CA GLU A 546 22.39 28.08 -42.91
C GLU A 546 21.91 26.90 -42.01
N LEU A 547 22.23 26.90 -40.73
CA LEU A 547 21.75 25.91 -39.77
C LEU A 547 20.22 25.93 -39.65
N ARG A 548 19.60 27.10 -39.51
CA ARG A 548 18.13 27.24 -39.50
C ARG A 548 17.50 26.74 -40.79
N SER A 549 18.12 27.01 -41.94
CA SER A 549 17.63 26.55 -43.23
C SER A 549 17.62 25.02 -43.33
N TYR A 550 18.75 24.37 -42.97
CA TYR A 550 18.83 22.90 -42.98
C TYR A 550 17.88 22.30 -41.94
N TRP A 551 17.82 22.85 -40.73
CA TRP A 551 16.91 22.36 -39.69
C TRP A 551 15.45 22.42 -40.13
N GLY A 552 15.01 23.53 -40.72
CA GLY A 552 13.67 23.66 -41.26
C GLY A 552 13.36 22.68 -42.38
N GLN A 553 14.32 22.48 -43.30
CA GLN A 553 14.19 21.55 -44.41
C GLN A 553 14.09 20.08 -43.95
N PHE A 554 14.98 19.66 -43.04
CA PHE A 554 14.94 18.30 -42.51
C PHE A 554 13.71 18.07 -41.64
N THR A 555 13.35 19.00 -40.77
CA THR A 555 12.13 18.89 -39.97
C THR A 555 10.90 18.72 -40.83
N ALA A 556 10.73 19.51 -41.87
CA ALA A 556 9.60 19.39 -42.81
C ALA A 556 9.58 18.03 -43.53
N SER A 557 10.73 17.50 -43.92
CA SER A 557 10.84 16.22 -44.60
C SER A 557 10.54 15.03 -43.67
N TYR A 558 11.11 15.06 -42.46
CA TYR A 558 10.88 14.01 -41.44
C TYR A 558 9.43 13.98 -40.99
N VAL A 559 8.81 15.14 -40.72
CA VAL A 559 7.40 15.21 -40.31
C VAL A 559 6.47 14.68 -41.36
N ARG A 560 6.69 15.01 -42.65
CA ARG A 560 5.87 14.47 -43.76
C ARG A 560 5.92 12.95 -43.83
N GLU A 561 7.10 12.37 -43.66
CA GLU A 561 7.23 10.91 -43.71
C GLU A 561 6.68 10.25 -42.43
N LEU A 562 6.87 10.87 -41.25
CA LEU A 562 6.28 10.42 -40.01
C LEU A 562 4.75 10.33 -40.06
N LEU A 563 4.08 11.38 -40.59
CA LEU A 563 2.63 11.38 -40.77
C LEU A 563 2.15 10.25 -41.68
N LYS A 564 2.91 9.94 -42.74
CA LYS A 564 2.61 8.77 -43.59
C LYS A 564 2.74 7.45 -42.84
N GLN A 565 3.79 7.30 -42.00
CA GLN A 565 4.00 6.10 -41.18
C GLN A 565 2.89 5.91 -40.14
N LEU A 566 2.36 7.00 -39.60
CA LEU A 566 1.24 6.99 -38.66
C LEU A 566 -0.14 6.83 -39.35
N GLY A 567 -0.20 6.71 -40.67
CA GLY A 567 -1.45 6.58 -41.44
C GLY A 567 -2.25 7.88 -41.58
N GLU A 568 -1.67 9.02 -41.22
CA GLU A 568 -2.30 10.33 -41.33
C GLU A 568 -2.02 10.96 -42.72
N LYS A 569 -3.03 11.61 -43.31
CA LYS A 569 -2.82 12.36 -44.57
C LYS A 569 -2.09 13.66 -44.23
N ALA A 570 -0.88 13.82 -44.76
CA ALA A 570 -0.19 15.10 -44.66
C ALA A 570 -1.08 16.21 -45.28
N SER A 571 -1.44 17.21 -44.49
CA SER A 571 -2.08 18.42 -45.04
C SER A 571 -1.12 19.10 -46.01
N ARG A 572 -1.59 19.39 -47.22
CA ARG A 572 -0.83 20.07 -48.29
C ARG A 572 -0.52 21.51 -47.92
#